data_fbb92b5f155ba1a99784714b91d848e6
#
_entry.id   fbb92b5f155ba1a99784714b91d848e6
#
_cell.length_a   1.000
_cell.length_b   1.000
_cell.length_c   1.000
_cell.angle_alpha   90.00
_cell.angle_beta   90.00
_cell.angle_gamma   90.00
#
_symmetry.space_group_name_H-M   'P 1'
#
loop_
_entity.id
_entity.type
_entity.pdbx_description
1 polymer ?
#
loop_
_entity_poly.entity_id
_entity_poly.type
_entity_poly.pdbx_seq_one_letter_code
_entity_poly.pdbx_strand_id
1 'polypeptide(L)'
;MLSAHGDVSSGGEGVSLGALEDDQTSDDLHVTGTLVWYYYVCERQVWLMAHQINPDEDDPNVAYGRFLHEIAYDRQKKETAVGNSKFDIIEQRDGTIVVSEVKKSSRHEKSATMQLLFYLKELHERGVEAQGELRFPEERRRKSVILTDDALSEIKQAEASIIELVKKEKPPLPIKTKWCKNCAYAEFCWS
;
A
#
# COMPACT_ATOMS: atom_id res chain seq x y z
N MET A 1 -5.02 81.09 12.35
CA MET A 1 -6.36 81.27 12.93
C MET A 1 -7.23 80.08 12.53
N LEU A 2 -7.76 79.41 13.58
CA LEU A 2 -8.94 78.54 13.59
C LEU A 2 -8.87 77.29 12.70
N SER A 3 -8.54 76.10 13.23
CA SER A 3 -9.40 75.16 14.01
C SER A 3 -10.68 74.75 13.32
N ALA A 4 -10.77 73.49 12.90
CA ALA A 4 -11.99 72.67 13.00
C ALA A 4 -11.62 71.19 13.05
N HIS A 5 -11.89 70.56 14.19
CA HIS A 5 -11.87 69.12 14.38
C HIS A 5 -13.08 68.51 13.68
N GLY A 6 -12.86 67.40 12.99
CA GLY A 6 -13.90 66.52 12.48
C GLY A 6 -13.60 65.11 12.96
N ASP A 7 -14.33 64.70 13.96
CA ASP A 7 -14.35 63.33 14.52
C ASP A 7 -15.15 62.45 13.59
N VAL A 8 -14.55 61.34 13.11
CA VAL A 8 -15.24 60.29 12.34
C VAL A 8 -15.03 58.98 13.03
N SER A 9 -16.04 58.56 13.75
CA SER A 9 -16.18 57.24 14.34
C SER A 9 -16.22 56.15 13.26
N SER A 10 -15.18 55.33 13.19
CA SER A 10 -15.17 54.13 12.37
C SER A 10 -15.82 52.98 13.13
N GLY A 11 -17.01 52.56 12.69
CA GLY A 11 -17.61 51.32 13.08
C GLY A 11 -16.83 50.15 12.49
N GLY A 12 -16.18 49.39 13.34
CA GLY A 12 -15.53 48.10 12.96
C GLY A 12 -16.59 47.01 12.86
N GLU A 13 -16.97 46.64 11.66
CA GLU A 13 -17.71 45.39 11.44
C GLU A 13 -16.71 44.21 11.60
N GLY A 14 -16.87 43.48 12.69
CA GLY A 14 -16.19 42.26 12.94
C GLY A 14 -16.63 41.19 11.93
N VAL A 15 -15.73 40.85 11.00
CA VAL A 15 -15.88 39.67 10.17
C VAL A 15 -15.71 38.44 11.07
N SER A 16 -16.84 37.79 11.40
CA SER A 16 -16.83 36.49 12.03
C SER A 16 -16.14 35.50 11.07
N LEU A 17 -14.93 35.06 11.40
CA LEU A 17 -14.35 33.88 10.79
C LEU A 17 -15.23 32.70 11.22
N GLY A 18 -16.09 32.27 10.31
CA GLY A 18 -16.77 31.00 10.41
C GLY A 18 -15.71 29.90 10.59
N ALA A 19 -15.83 29.16 11.70
CA ALA A 19 -15.08 27.97 11.91
C ALA A 19 -15.27 27.08 10.67
N LEU A 20 -14.19 26.83 9.95
CA LEU A 20 -14.12 25.72 8.99
C LEU A 20 -14.22 24.47 9.87
N GLU A 21 -15.42 23.91 9.95
CA GLU A 21 -15.60 22.56 10.45
C GLU A 21 -14.79 21.66 9.52
N ASP A 22 -13.66 21.20 10.03
CA ASP A 22 -12.92 20.09 9.44
C ASP A 22 -13.88 18.89 9.41
N ASP A 23 -14.51 18.68 8.26
CA ASP A 23 -15.20 17.43 7.94
C ASP A 23 -14.15 16.31 7.77
N GLN A 24 -13.57 15.90 8.89
CA GLN A 24 -12.70 14.73 9.00
C GLN A 24 -13.55 13.45 9.15
N THR A 25 -14.50 13.23 8.27
CA THR A 25 -15.26 11.98 8.20
C THR A 25 -15.35 11.47 6.76
N SER A 26 -14.21 11.16 6.18
CA SER A 26 -14.15 10.05 5.25
C SER A 26 -12.92 9.24 5.61
N ASP A 27 -13.14 8.21 6.39
CA ASP A 27 -12.25 7.10 6.65
C ASP A 27 -12.14 6.30 5.33
N ASP A 28 -11.57 6.95 4.31
CA ASP A 28 -11.30 6.35 3.01
C ASP A 28 -10.17 5.36 3.19
N LEU A 29 -10.56 4.12 3.53
CA LEU A 29 -9.61 3.02 3.57
C LEU A 29 -8.86 2.97 2.24
N HIS A 30 -7.60 3.35 2.29
CA HIS A 30 -6.74 3.28 1.13
C HIS A 30 -6.13 1.88 1.01
N VAL A 31 -6.49 1.16 -0.06
CA VAL A 31 -5.89 -0.15 -0.36
C VAL A 31 -4.42 0.06 -0.74
N THR A 32 -3.55 -0.75 -0.18
CA THR A 32 -2.10 -0.74 -0.46
C THR A 32 -1.67 -2.04 -1.11
N GLY A 33 -0.52 -2.03 -1.80
CA GLY A 33 0.04 -3.26 -2.36
C GLY A 33 0.27 -4.36 -1.33
N THR A 34 0.57 -3.98 -0.07
CA THR A 34 0.71 -4.94 1.03
C THR A 34 -0.62 -5.59 1.40
N LEU A 35 -1.73 -4.83 1.44
CA LEU A 35 -3.05 -5.41 1.65
C LEU A 35 -3.46 -6.35 0.51
N VAL A 36 -3.13 -5.99 -0.74
CA VAL A 36 -3.31 -6.88 -1.89
C VAL A 36 -2.50 -8.17 -1.74
N TRP A 37 -1.23 -8.08 -1.34
CA TRP A 37 -0.43 -9.26 -1.06
C TRP A 37 -1.12 -10.18 -0.04
N TYR A 38 -1.52 -9.65 1.12
CA TYR A 38 -2.16 -10.42 2.17
C TYR A 38 -3.51 -11.00 1.74
N TYR A 39 -4.27 -10.32 0.91
CA TYR A 39 -5.55 -10.81 0.41
C TYR A 39 -5.42 -12.17 -0.30
N TYR A 40 -4.34 -12.36 -1.05
CA TYR A 40 -4.04 -13.64 -1.70
C TYR A 40 -3.30 -14.66 -0.82
N VAL A 41 -3.02 -14.32 0.44
CA VAL A 41 -2.44 -15.23 1.43
C VAL A 41 -3.46 -15.62 2.48
N CYS A 42 -4.10 -14.64 3.11
CA CYS A 42 -5.03 -14.84 4.21
C CYS A 42 -5.86 -13.56 4.46
N GLU A 43 -7.15 -13.61 4.21
CA GLU A 43 -8.06 -12.49 4.42
C GLU A 43 -8.06 -11.97 5.87
N ARG A 44 -7.89 -12.87 6.86
CA ARG A 44 -7.79 -12.45 8.26
C ARG A 44 -6.58 -11.53 8.51
N GLN A 45 -5.45 -11.76 7.84
CA GLN A 45 -4.29 -10.85 7.93
C GLN A 45 -4.61 -9.47 7.34
N VAL A 46 -5.38 -9.40 6.26
CA VAL A 46 -5.85 -8.13 5.68
C VAL A 46 -6.61 -7.32 6.73
N TRP A 47 -7.58 -7.94 7.37
CA TRP A 47 -8.39 -7.29 8.39
C TRP A 47 -7.55 -6.82 9.58
N LEU A 48 -6.70 -7.70 10.13
CA LEU A 48 -5.83 -7.39 11.26
C LEU A 48 -4.90 -6.21 10.95
N MET A 49 -4.25 -6.23 9.78
CA MET A 49 -3.33 -5.18 9.36
C MET A 49 -4.05 -3.84 9.14
N ALA A 50 -5.20 -3.86 8.48
CA ALA A 50 -5.98 -2.64 8.23
C ALA A 50 -6.48 -1.99 9.53
N HIS A 51 -6.70 -2.79 10.58
CA HIS A 51 -7.05 -2.32 11.93
C HIS A 51 -5.81 -2.07 12.80
N GLN A 52 -4.62 -1.94 12.20
CA GLN A 52 -3.37 -1.62 12.89
C GLN A 52 -2.97 -2.63 13.98
N ILE A 53 -3.47 -3.87 13.88
CA ILE A 53 -3.02 -4.99 14.69
C ILE A 53 -1.76 -5.53 14.03
N ASN A 54 -0.60 -5.12 14.57
CA ASN A 54 0.69 -5.47 14.00
C ASN A 54 1.04 -6.93 14.31
N PRO A 55 1.75 -7.61 13.38
CA PRO A 55 2.31 -8.93 13.65
C PRO A 55 3.46 -8.84 14.65
N ASP A 56 3.91 -9.98 15.15
CA ASP A 56 5.14 -10.07 15.92
C ASP A 56 6.32 -9.54 15.07
N GLU A 57 6.87 -8.39 15.47
CA GLU A 57 7.96 -7.72 14.77
C GLU A 57 9.30 -8.46 14.92
N ASP A 58 9.44 -9.25 15.96
CA ASP A 58 10.63 -10.07 16.25
C ASP A 58 10.61 -11.42 15.49
N ASP A 59 9.53 -11.70 14.71
CA ASP A 59 9.49 -12.90 13.88
C ASP A 59 10.66 -12.92 12.88
N PRO A 60 11.50 -13.99 12.89
CA PRO A 60 12.68 -14.08 12.04
C PRO A 60 12.38 -13.94 10.53
N ASN A 61 11.19 -14.30 10.07
CA ASN A 61 10.82 -14.16 8.66
C ASN A 61 10.52 -12.70 8.30
N VAL A 62 9.98 -11.92 9.23
CA VAL A 62 9.77 -10.46 9.06
C VAL A 62 11.14 -9.76 9.02
N ALA A 63 12.02 -10.06 9.96
CA ALA A 63 13.39 -9.52 10.01
C ALA A 63 14.19 -9.86 8.74
N TYR A 64 14.12 -11.12 8.28
CA TYR A 64 14.81 -11.54 7.07
C TYR A 64 14.21 -10.90 5.79
N GLY A 65 12.91 -10.69 5.74
CA GLY A 65 12.25 -9.93 4.66
C GLY A 65 12.81 -8.51 4.55
N ARG A 66 12.91 -7.78 5.68
CA ARG A 66 13.50 -6.43 5.73
C ARG A 66 14.95 -6.45 5.24
N PHE A 67 15.78 -7.40 5.70
CA PHE A 67 17.17 -7.54 5.28
C PHE A 67 17.32 -7.76 3.78
N LEU A 68 16.47 -8.58 3.16
CA LEU A 68 16.49 -8.77 1.71
C LEU A 68 16.11 -7.51 0.94
N HIS A 69 15.14 -6.74 1.47
CA HIS A 69 14.81 -5.43 0.93
C HIS A 69 15.99 -4.47 1.00
N GLU A 70 16.67 -4.38 2.14
CA GLU A 70 17.86 -3.52 2.31
C GLU A 70 18.98 -3.87 1.33
N ILE A 71 19.33 -5.15 1.17
CA ILE A 71 20.38 -5.59 0.22
C ILE A 71 19.99 -5.32 -1.24
N ALA A 72 18.75 -5.57 -1.61
CA ALA A 72 18.24 -5.27 -2.95
C ALA A 72 18.30 -3.77 -3.23
N TYR A 73 18.13 -2.98 -2.19
CA TYR A 73 18.08 -1.54 -2.16
C TYR A 73 19.46 -0.88 -2.31
N ASP A 74 20.48 -1.38 -1.59
CA ASP A 74 21.86 -0.85 -1.65
C ASP A 74 22.49 -0.97 -3.04
N ARG A 75 22.01 -1.91 -3.86
CA ARG A 75 22.57 -2.16 -5.20
C ARG A 75 21.92 -1.36 -6.34
N GLN A 76 20.73 -0.83 -6.14
CA GLN A 76 19.99 -0.12 -7.20
C GLN A 76 19.15 1.01 -6.58
N LYS A 77 19.48 2.25 -6.92
CA LYS A 77 18.91 3.51 -6.44
C LYS A 77 17.44 3.49 -6.01
N LYS A 78 17.24 3.88 -4.73
CA LYS A 78 16.09 4.54 -4.08
C LYS A 78 14.67 4.03 -4.40
N GLU A 79 13.98 3.62 -3.30
CA GLU A 79 12.50 3.57 -3.25
C GLU A 79 11.93 4.84 -3.87
N THR A 80 11.13 4.66 -4.86
CA THR A 80 10.36 5.75 -5.44
C THR A 80 8.91 5.53 -5.01
N ALA A 81 8.40 6.40 -4.16
CA ALA A 81 6.99 6.41 -3.84
C ALA A 81 6.24 7.17 -4.94
N VAL A 82 5.21 6.59 -5.48
CA VAL A 82 4.25 7.25 -6.36
C VAL A 82 2.88 7.08 -5.72
N GLY A 83 2.31 8.19 -5.24
CA GLY A 83 1.12 8.13 -4.40
C GLY A 83 1.38 7.38 -3.09
N ASN A 84 0.54 6.40 -2.77
CA ASN A 84 0.66 5.58 -1.57
C ASN A 84 1.41 4.25 -1.80
N SER A 85 1.93 4.03 -3.00
CA SER A 85 2.66 2.82 -3.36
C SER A 85 4.16 3.01 -3.20
N LYS A 86 4.79 2.09 -2.48
CA LYS A 86 6.24 1.97 -2.37
C LYS A 86 6.70 0.87 -3.30
N PHE A 87 7.57 1.20 -4.23
CA PHE A 87 8.17 0.25 -5.17
C PHE A 87 9.57 -0.13 -4.69
N ASP A 88 9.92 -1.40 -4.79
CA ASP A 88 11.26 -1.84 -4.41
C ASP A 88 12.32 -1.26 -5.34
N ILE A 89 12.09 -1.33 -6.65
CA ILE A 89 13.04 -0.86 -7.66
C ILE A 89 12.28 -0.32 -8.86
N ILE A 90 12.67 0.86 -9.35
CA ILE A 90 12.22 1.40 -10.64
C ILE A 90 13.46 1.63 -11.50
N GLU A 91 13.46 1.08 -12.71
CA GLU A 91 14.52 1.21 -13.69
C GLU A 91 13.95 1.65 -15.04
N GLN A 92 14.76 2.35 -15.83
CA GLN A 92 14.46 2.55 -17.24
C GLN A 92 15.36 1.66 -18.08
N ARG A 93 14.75 0.79 -18.90
CA ARG A 93 15.45 -0.11 -19.82
C ARG A 93 14.91 0.11 -21.22
N ASP A 94 15.78 0.49 -22.15
CA ASP A 94 15.42 0.69 -23.55
C ASP A 94 14.18 1.59 -23.76
N GLY A 95 14.08 2.66 -22.94
CA GLY A 95 12.95 3.60 -22.96
C GLY A 95 11.70 3.12 -22.20
N THR A 96 11.68 1.89 -21.71
CA THR A 96 10.55 1.33 -20.95
C THR A 96 10.81 1.44 -19.45
N ILE A 97 9.81 1.87 -18.69
CA ILE A 97 9.86 1.85 -17.22
C ILE A 97 9.60 0.42 -16.75
N VAL A 98 10.51 -0.10 -15.93
CA VAL A 98 10.39 -1.42 -15.32
C VAL A 98 10.32 -1.27 -13.80
N VAL A 99 9.21 -1.73 -13.23
CA VAL A 99 8.99 -1.80 -11.79
C VAL A 99 9.30 -3.22 -11.32
N SER A 100 10.20 -3.36 -10.37
CA SER A 100 10.58 -4.67 -9.85
C SER A 100 10.14 -4.83 -8.40
N GLU A 101 9.63 -6.00 -8.09
CA GLU A 101 9.30 -6.47 -6.74
C GLU A 101 10.21 -7.63 -6.38
N VAL A 102 10.88 -7.54 -5.23
CA VAL A 102 11.84 -8.54 -4.76
C VAL A 102 11.22 -9.41 -3.68
N LYS A 103 11.23 -10.72 -3.87
CA LYS A 103 10.71 -11.68 -2.90
C LYS A 103 11.75 -12.78 -2.62
N LYS A 104 11.82 -13.21 -1.36
CA LYS A 104 12.73 -14.29 -0.92
C LYS A 104 12.60 -15.54 -1.79
N SER A 105 11.36 -15.95 -2.07
CA SER A 105 11.07 -17.16 -2.83
C SER A 105 9.75 -17.06 -3.58
N SER A 106 9.56 -17.95 -4.54
CA SER A 106 8.34 -18.05 -5.35
C SER A 106 7.15 -18.72 -4.63
N ARG A 107 7.26 -19.04 -3.35
CA ARG A 107 6.19 -19.73 -2.59
C ARG A 107 4.85 -19.01 -2.64
N HIS A 108 4.85 -17.67 -2.66
CA HIS A 108 3.69 -16.81 -2.76
C HIS A 108 3.68 -16.03 -4.07
N GLU A 109 4.07 -16.69 -5.17
CA GLU A 109 4.20 -16.01 -6.48
C GLU A 109 2.90 -15.34 -6.93
N LYS A 110 1.73 -15.98 -6.71
CA LYS A 110 0.42 -15.35 -7.03
C LYS A 110 0.25 -14.04 -6.27
N SER A 111 0.49 -14.01 -4.97
CA SER A 111 0.38 -12.80 -4.15
C SER A 111 1.35 -11.71 -4.60
N ALA A 112 2.62 -12.09 -4.90
CA ALA A 112 3.62 -11.16 -5.44
C ALA A 112 3.22 -10.60 -6.80
N THR A 113 2.68 -11.46 -7.68
CA THR A 113 2.19 -11.02 -8.99
C THR A 113 1.06 -10.01 -8.83
N MET A 114 0.10 -10.27 -7.96
CA MET A 114 -1.04 -9.39 -7.74
C MET A 114 -0.63 -8.07 -7.07
N GLN A 115 0.31 -8.09 -6.14
CA GLN A 115 0.90 -6.90 -5.57
C GLN A 115 1.56 -6.03 -6.64
N LEU A 116 2.36 -6.62 -7.52
CA LEU A 116 3.03 -5.90 -8.59
C LEU A 116 2.03 -5.37 -9.63
N LEU A 117 1.00 -6.14 -9.97
CA LEU A 117 -0.08 -5.68 -10.86
C LEU A 117 -0.84 -4.49 -10.26
N PHE A 118 -1.07 -4.48 -8.95
CA PHE A 118 -1.64 -3.32 -8.26
C PHE A 118 -0.76 -2.07 -8.46
N TYR A 119 0.54 -2.19 -8.33
CA TYR A 119 1.46 -1.09 -8.57
C TYR A 119 1.45 -0.62 -10.04
N LEU A 120 1.40 -1.55 -10.98
CA LEU A 120 1.30 -1.21 -12.41
C LEU A 120 -0.02 -0.49 -12.72
N LYS A 121 -1.13 -0.90 -12.10
CA LYS A 121 -2.41 -0.20 -12.18
C LYS A 121 -2.30 1.22 -11.67
N GLU A 122 -1.71 1.43 -10.50
CA GLU A 122 -1.51 2.76 -9.91
C GLU A 122 -0.71 3.71 -10.83
N LEU A 123 0.30 3.18 -11.53
CA LEU A 123 1.07 3.92 -12.52
C LEU A 123 0.25 4.22 -13.77
N HIS A 124 -0.44 3.20 -14.30
CA HIS A 124 -1.28 3.33 -15.48
C HIS A 124 -2.38 4.38 -15.30
N GLU A 125 -3.05 4.42 -14.14
CA GLU A 125 -4.06 5.42 -13.80
C GLU A 125 -3.51 6.86 -13.72
N ARG A 126 -2.18 7.00 -13.56
CA ARG A 126 -1.46 8.27 -13.64
C ARG A 126 -0.85 8.57 -15.01
N GLY A 127 -1.19 7.76 -16.01
CA GLY A 127 -0.69 7.90 -17.38
C GLY A 127 0.75 7.41 -17.59
N VAL A 128 1.28 6.59 -16.68
CA VAL A 128 2.63 6.01 -16.77
C VAL A 128 2.54 4.56 -17.20
N GLU A 129 3.01 4.26 -18.42
CA GLU A 129 3.13 2.89 -18.91
C GLU A 129 4.40 2.22 -18.39
N ALA A 130 4.23 1.10 -17.70
CA ALA A 130 5.33 0.37 -17.09
C ALA A 130 5.16 -1.15 -17.23
N GLN A 131 6.28 -1.86 -17.20
CA GLN A 131 6.33 -3.31 -17.10
C GLN A 131 6.78 -3.75 -15.71
N GLY A 132 6.26 -4.88 -15.26
CA GLY A 132 6.63 -5.47 -13.98
C GLY A 132 7.67 -6.58 -14.11
N GLU A 133 8.53 -6.71 -13.10
CA GLU A 133 9.47 -7.82 -12.97
C GLU A 133 9.48 -8.33 -11.52
N LEU A 134 9.07 -9.58 -11.31
CA LEU A 134 9.31 -10.26 -10.03
C LEU A 134 10.72 -10.79 -10.00
N ARG A 135 11.44 -10.56 -8.91
CA ARG A 135 12.79 -11.06 -8.68
C ARG A 135 12.82 -11.98 -7.48
N PHE A 136 13.36 -13.20 -7.68
CA PHE A 136 13.57 -14.20 -6.64
C PHE A 136 15.07 -14.51 -6.53
N PRO A 137 15.85 -13.72 -5.75
CA PRO A 137 17.31 -13.81 -5.71
C PRO A 137 17.83 -15.19 -5.27
N GLU A 138 17.21 -15.82 -4.27
CA GLU A 138 17.59 -17.15 -3.79
C GLU A 138 17.42 -18.23 -4.87
N GLU A 139 16.44 -18.07 -5.76
CA GLU A 139 16.15 -19.00 -6.85
C GLU A 139 16.84 -18.58 -8.16
N ARG A 140 17.56 -17.46 -8.17
CA ARG A 140 18.14 -16.84 -9.38
C ARG A 140 17.13 -16.72 -10.53
N ARG A 141 15.88 -16.46 -10.20
CA ARG A 141 14.75 -16.41 -11.12
C ARG A 141 14.16 -15.03 -11.23
N ARG A 142 13.73 -14.67 -12.43
CA ARG A 142 12.95 -13.47 -12.72
C ARG A 142 11.70 -13.87 -13.50
N LYS A 143 10.63 -13.09 -13.34
CA LYS A 143 9.38 -13.26 -14.06
C LYS A 143 8.85 -11.90 -14.49
N SER A 144 8.61 -11.74 -15.80
CA SER A 144 7.92 -10.55 -16.33
C SER A 144 6.45 -10.58 -15.95
N VAL A 145 5.90 -9.41 -15.66
CA VAL A 145 4.48 -9.18 -15.33
C VAL A 145 3.99 -8.01 -16.18
N ILE A 146 2.89 -8.21 -16.88
CA ILE A 146 2.29 -7.20 -17.76
C ILE A 146 0.85 -6.95 -17.28
N LEU A 147 0.46 -5.69 -17.21
CA LEU A 147 -0.90 -5.29 -16.89
C LEU A 147 -1.78 -5.50 -18.14
N THR A 148 -2.57 -6.58 -18.14
CA THR A 148 -3.59 -6.85 -19.16
C THR A 148 -4.96 -6.39 -18.67
N ASP A 149 -5.95 -6.28 -19.56
CA ASP A 149 -7.32 -5.92 -19.18
C ASP A 149 -7.92 -6.91 -18.16
N ASP A 150 -7.63 -8.21 -18.32
CA ASP A 150 -8.07 -9.23 -17.35
C ASP A 150 -7.40 -9.04 -15.99
N ALA A 151 -6.09 -8.75 -15.97
CA ALA A 151 -5.36 -8.47 -14.74
C ALA A 151 -5.87 -7.19 -14.06
N LEU A 152 -6.17 -6.16 -14.84
CA LEU A 152 -6.74 -4.91 -14.34
C LEU A 152 -8.13 -5.16 -13.70
N SER A 153 -8.95 -5.99 -14.34
CA SER A 153 -10.26 -6.38 -13.80
C SER A 153 -10.11 -7.17 -12.49
N GLU A 154 -9.18 -8.14 -12.44
CA GLU A 154 -8.92 -8.95 -11.23
C GLU A 154 -8.45 -8.07 -10.07
N ILE A 155 -7.56 -7.10 -10.32
CA ILE A 155 -7.09 -6.17 -9.28
C ILE A 155 -8.22 -5.29 -8.76
N LYS A 156 -9.04 -4.70 -9.63
CA LYS A 156 -10.18 -3.88 -9.20
C LYS A 156 -11.18 -4.67 -8.35
N GLN A 157 -11.42 -5.93 -8.70
CA GLN A 157 -12.25 -6.81 -7.90
C GLN A 157 -11.63 -7.10 -6.53
N ALA A 158 -10.31 -7.35 -6.48
CA ALA A 158 -9.60 -7.58 -5.23
C ALA A 158 -9.66 -6.33 -4.32
N GLU A 159 -9.46 -5.13 -4.86
CA GLU A 159 -9.59 -3.87 -4.11
C GLU A 159 -10.97 -3.71 -3.49
N ALA A 160 -12.04 -3.92 -4.27
CA ALA A 160 -13.41 -3.87 -3.78
C ALA A 160 -13.64 -4.89 -2.65
N SER A 161 -13.16 -6.12 -2.81
CA SER A 161 -13.27 -7.18 -1.81
C SER A 161 -12.46 -6.86 -0.54
N ILE A 162 -11.29 -6.25 -0.65
CA ILE A 162 -10.50 -5.79 0.49
C ILE A 162 -11.26 -4.72 1.28
N ILE A 163 -11.84 -3.74 0.60
CA ILE A 163 -12.63 -2.67 1.24
C ILE A 163 -13.83 -3.26 2.00
N GLU A 164 -14.57 -4.17 1.39
CA GLU A 164 -15.69 -4.86 2.04
C GLU A 164 -15.23 -5.68 3.25
N LEU A 165 -14.10 -6.37 3.11
CA LEU A 165 -13.53 -7.20 4.16
C LEU A 165 -13.15 -6.37 5.39
N VAL A 166 -12.50 -5.24 5.18
CA VAL A 166 -12.03 -4.37 6.27
C VAL A 166 -13.19 -3.67 6.99
N LYS A 167 -14.29 -3.37 6.30
CA LYS A 167 -15.49 -2.78 6.91
C LYS A 167 -16.24 -3.74 7.86
N LYS A 168 -15.90 -5.02 7.90
CA LYS A 168 -16.53 -5.97 8.83
C LYS A 168 -16.16 -5.63 10.28
N GLU A 169 -17.11 -5.70 11.19
CA GLU A 169 -16.87 -5.44 12.61
C GLU A 169 -15.87 -6.41 13.27
N LYS A 170 -15.73 -7.59 12.70
CA LYS A 170 -14.88 -8.67 13.23
C LYS A 170 -14.04 -9.29 12.11
N PRO A 171 -12.81 -9.73 12.44
CA PRO A 171 -12.00 -10.43 11.48
C PRO A 171 -12.66 -11.74 11.02
N PRO A 172 -12.43 -12.19 9.78
CA PRO A 172 -12.81 -13.53 9.36
C PRO A 172 -12.35 -14.60 10.35
N LEU A 173 -13.10 -15.68 10.47
CA LEU A 173 -12.67 -16.80 11.31
C LEU A 173 -11.33 -17.36 10.85
N PRO A 174 -10.44 -17.78 11.78
CA PRO A 174 -9.16 -18.33 11.41
C PRO A 174 -9.33 -19.67 10.68
N ILE A 175 -8.75 -19.77 9.48
CA ILE A 175 -8.73 -20.99 8.68
C ILE A 175 -7.29 -21.50 8.67
N LYS A 176 -7.08 -22.73 9.16
CA LYS A 176 -5.74 -23.32 9.22
C LYS A 176 -5.23 -23.71 7.83
N THR A 177 -4.13 -23.13 7.43
CA THR A 177 -3.43 -23.40 6.17
C THR A 177 -1.99 -23.82 6.44
N LYS A 178 -1.31 -24.32 5.41
CA LYS A 178 0.13 -24.63 5.51
C LYS A 178 1.01 -23.41 5.87
N TRP A 179 0.51 -22.21 5.67
CA TRP A 179 1.23 -20.96 5.93
C TRP A 179 1.17 -20.52 7.39
N CYS A 180 0.19 -21.02 8.16
CA CYS A 180 0.00 -20.63 9.57
C CYS A 180 1.19 -20.98 10.46
N LYS A 181 1.98 -22.01 10.12
CA LYS A 181 3.12 -22.45 10.93
C LYS A 181 4.18 -21.36 11.11
N ASN A 182 4.38 -20.52 10.09
CA ASN A 182 5.39 -19.45 10.07
C ASN A 182 4.71 -18.08 9.87
N CYS A 183 3.52 -17.91 10.38
CA CYS A 183 2.75 -16.69 10.26
C CYS A 183 2.99 -15.81 11.48
N ALA A 184 3.47 -14.60 11.29
CA ALA A 184 3.70 -13.63 12.38
C ALA A 184 2.41 -13.24 13.14
N TYR A 185 1.23 -13.56 12.60
CA TYR A 185 -0.06 -13.39 13.26
C TYR A 185 -0.58 -14.67 13.93
N ALA A 186 0.25 -15.72 14.06
CA ALA A 186 -0.23 -17.03 14.55
C ALA A 186 -0.89 -16.95 15.95
N GLU A 187 -0.35 -16.13 16.84
CA GLU A 187 -0.86 -15.94 18.20
C GLU A 187 -2.28 -15.36 18.22
N PHE A 188 -2.61 -14.46 17.28
CA PHE A 188 -3.96 -13.90 17.15
C PHE A 188 -5.01 -14.92 16.62
N CYS A 189 -4.57 -16.09 16.21
CA CYS A 189 -5.43 -17.10 15.61
C CYS A 189 -5.54 -18.36 16.46
N TRP A 190 -4.48 -18.72 17.21
CA TRP A 190 -4.31 -20.06 17.79
C TRP A 190 -3.88 -20.05 19.27
N SER A 191 -3.87 -18.89 19.94
CA SER A 191 -3.69 -18.77 21.40
C SER A 191 -4.94 -19.14 22.18
#